data_f17b9355b07720677f27cb777f4cdfeb
#
_entry.id   f17b9355b07720677f27cb777f4cdfeb
#
_cell.length_a   1.000
_cell.length_b   1.000
_cell.length_c   1.000
_cell.angle_alpha   90.00
_cell.angle_beta   90.00
_cell.angle_gamma   90.00
#
_symmetry.space_group_name_H-M   'P 1'
#
loop_
_entity.id
_entity.type
_entity.pdbx_description
1 polymer ?
#
loop_
_entity_poly.entity_id
_entity_poly.type
_entity_poly.pdbx_seq_one_letter_code
_entity_poly.pdbx_strand_id
1 'polypeptide(L)'
;MGEVGPQEAQSASSTPGAPGRGRGTPARSRYLLAVLLVVAVIVASLAWVVSSPVGSSPDEDFHVGSMWCPPPVDETGCQISTKDGEKAVMVPQSLAKEYVTCYAFDHDNSAQCALNASDEELAPTLRWDDGNYPWGYYQFAHLFVQHSTNRAVLALRAFNALLAIGLLGAIIALADSGLRRAISVALTVAWLPMGFYFITGMNPSSWAMTGTFAFASALLASTRSEGRRRAGLIACALAGAVLACTSRGDSAFFLFVITVALAFAVPLSRRIVPEACLSCVASAVGIWVMSRTNVAASHLASGSDVSGESWWRIVYLNVSALPNYLRGFVGYLFGPGWNDVSYQGTVSSGASLVVVALLAWSLRSLSWRKVLSAITVAGAITGVPVVIGLRGHFNNVLVYQPRYMLPLFAVFMLMLLAPSPARDEGGRSLGSRPFRVPQGVAGRVGTGLVAAVWALTNARALYLVIERYAFGHTAHGMPIDLSTRNLSDGNEWWWPNAPVGPMTVWVVGALAGFVAIALAAYLWGGVTRERLQDH
;
A
#
# COMPACT_ATOMS: atom_id res chain seq x y z
N MET A 1 -72.70 -52.85 -33.81
CA MET A 1 -71.77 -53.43 -34.80
C MET A 1 -71.11 -52.25 -35.47
N GLY A 2 -69.85 -52.12 -35.33
CA GLY A 2 -69.01 -51.04 -35.91
C GLY A 2 -67.82 -50.73 -35.03
N GLU A 3 -66.77 -51.57 -35.15
CA GLU A 3 -65.48 -51.35 -34.51
C GLU A 3 -64.79 -50.13 -35.12
N VAL A 4 -64.31 -49.26 -34.26
CA VAL A 4 -63.41 -48.16 -34.65
C VAL A 4 -62.01 -48.47 -34.01
N GLY A 5 -61.02 -48.79 -34.87
CA GLY A 5 -59.66 -49.05 -34.50
C GLY A 5 -58.92 -47.78 -34.11
N PRO A 6 -57.86 -47.88 -33.32
CA PRO A 6 -57.14 -46.74 -32.85
C PRO A 6 -56.08 -46.24 -33.90
N GLN A 7 -56.12 -44.91 -34.16
CA GLN A 7 -55.06 -44.22 -34.92
C GLN A 7 -53.83 -44.05 -34.09
N GLU A 8 -52.69 -44.59 -34.58
CA GLU A 8 -51.35 -44.33 -34.08
C GLU A 8 -50.94 -42.86 -34.33
N ALA A 9 -50.76 -42.10 -33.27
CA ALA A 9 -50.17 -40.77 -33.31
C ALA A 9 -48.65 -40.93 -33.36
N GLN A 10 -48.04 -40.63 -34.51
CA GLN A 10 -46.57 -40.49 -34.64
C GLN A 10 -46.10 -39.25 -33.85
N SER A 11 -45.48 -39.45 -32.71
CA SER A 11 -44.78 -38.40 -31.97
C SER A 11 -43.45 -38.10 -32.63
N ALA A 12 -43.33 -36.95 -33.29
CA ALA A 12 -42.07 -36.39 -33.74
C ALA A 12 -41.20 -36.01 -32.50
N SER A 13 -40.19 -36.80 -32.25
CA SER A 13 -39.17 -36.47 -31.25
C SER A 13 -38.29 -35.31 -31.74
N SER A 14 -38.61 -34.12 -31.32
CA SER A 14 -37.71 -32.97 -31.43
C SER A 14 -36.56 -33.12 -30.38
N THR A 15 -35.38 -33.48 -30.83
CA THR A 15 -34.16 -33.52 -30.04
C THR A 15 -33.87 -32.07 -29.54
N PRO A 16 -33.75 -31.83 -28.25
CA PRO A 16 -33.35 -30.51 -27.75
C PRO A 16 -31.92 -30.24 -28.21
N GLY A 17 -31.71 -29.18 -28.99
CA GLY A 17 -30.42 -28.69 -29.39
C GLY A 17 -29.51 -28.47 -28.15
N ALA A 18 -28.36 -29.11 -28.15
CA ALA A 18 -27.37 -28.99 -27.10
C ALA A 18 -27.05 -27.50 -26.84
N PRO A 19 -27.12 -27.02 -25.58
CA PRO A 19 -26.77 -25.65 -25.28
C PRO A 19 -25.32 -25.41 -25.66
N GLY A 20 -25.09 -24.42 -26.53
CA GLY A 20 -23.76 -24.05 -27.01
C GLY A 20 -22.83 -23.81 -25.84
N ARG A 21 -21.84 -24.67 -25.68
CA ARG A 21 -20.74 -24.52 -24.72
C ARG A 21 -20.09 -23.15 -24.95
N GLY A 22 -20.44 -22.19 -24.10
CA GLY A 22 -19.75 -20.91 -24.07
C GLY A 22 -18.25 -21.17 -23.90
N ARG A 23 -17.47 -20.77 -24.89
CA ARG A 23 -16.00 -20.92 -24.92
C ARG A 23 -15.41 -20.16 -23.72
N GLY A 24 -15.25 -20.84 -22.58
CA GLY A 24 -14.41 -20.38 -21.49
C GLY A 24 -12.96 -20.25 -22.01
N THR A 25 -12.25 -19.19 -21.65
CA THR A 25 -10.82 -19.05 -21.97
C THR A 25 -10.08 -20.29 -21.47
N PRO A 26 -9.30 -20.99 -22.32
CA PRO A 26 -8.59 -22.20 -21.92
C PRO A 26 -7.65 -21.89 -20.73
N ALA A 27 -7.45 -22.84 -19.83
CA ALA A 27 -6.64 -22.68 -18.62
C ALA A 27 -5.23 -22.12 -18.91
N ARG A 28 -4.64 -22.52 -20.04
CA ARG A 28 -3.34 -22.02 -20.52
C ARG A 28 -3.35 -20.51 -20.77
N SER A 29 -4.45 -19.97 -21.35
CA SER A 29 -4.58 -18.53 -21.61
C SER A 29 -4.70 -17.74 -20.30
N ARG A 30 -5.41 -18.25 -19.30
CA ARG A 30 -5.51 -17.59 -17.98
C ARG A 30 -4.17 -17.57 -17.26
N TYR A 31 -3.39 -18.64 -17.34
CA TYR A 31 -2.04 -18.68 -16.79
C TYR A 31 -1.13 -17.63 -17.45
N LEU A 32 -1.14 -17.52 -18.77
CA LEU A 32 -0.34 -16.52 -19.48
C LEU A 32 -0.74 -15.09 -19.11
N LEU A 33 -2.04 -14.79 -18.95
CA LEU A 33 -2.51 -13.47 -18.50
C LEU A 33 -2.08 -13.17 -17.06
N ALA A 34 -2.06 -14.18 -16.18
CA ALA A 34 -1.57 -14.00 -14.82
C ALA A 34 -0.06 -13.72 -14.77
N VAL A 35 0.74 -14.42 -15.59
CA VAL A 35 2.17 -14.15 -15.73
C VAL A 35 2.40 -12.74 -16.28
N LEU A 36 1.67 -12.36 -17.33
CA LEU A 36 1.75 -11.01 -17.89
C LEU A 36 1.38 -9.93 -16.89
N LEU A 37 0.35 -10.16 -16.06
CA LEU A 37 -0.01 -9.28 -14.96
C LEU A 37 1.16 -9.10 -13.97
N VAL A 38 1.79 -10.19 -13.53
CA VAL A 38 2.93 -10.12 -12.62
C VAL A 38 4.10 -9.35 -13.24
N VAL A 39 4.44 -9.63 -14.50
CA VAL A 39 5.49 -8.90 -15.23
C VAL A 39 5.15 -7.41 -15.33
N ALA A 40 3.92 -7.05 -15.67
CA ALA A 40 3.49 -5.66 -15.76
C ALA A 40 3.58 -4.94 -14.40
N VAL A 41 3.20 -5.61 -13.30
CA VAL A 41 3.34 -5.07 -11.94
C VAL A 41 4.81 -4.87 -11.58
N ILE A 42 5.70 -5.82 -11.91
CA ILE A 42 7.14 -5.68 -11.66
C ILE A 42 7.70 -4.49 -12.43
N VAL A 43 7.42 -4.39 -13.73
CA VAL A 43 7.93 -3.28 -14.57
C VAL A 43 7.41 -1.93 -14.07
N ALA A 44 6.12 -1.82 -13.74
CA ALA A 44 5.56 -0.60 -13.16
C ALA A 44 6.25 -0.24 -11.82
N SER A 45 6.48 -1.23 -10.95
CA SER A 45 7.15 -1.01 -9.67
C SER A 45 8.61 -0.59 -9.84
N LEU A 46 9.34 -1.17 -10.79
CA LEU A 46 10.72 -0.76 -11.09
C LEU A 46 10.80 0.67 -11.64
N ALA A 47 9.79 1.12 -12.40
CA ALA A 47 9.71 2.52 -12.81
C ALA A 47 9.55 3.45 -11.60
N TRP A 48 8.78 3.06 -10.58
CA TRP A 48 8.69 3.80 -9.32
C TRP A 48 10.00 3.76 -8.52
N VAL A 49 10.73 2.64 -8.50
CA VAL A 49 12.05 2.50 -7.83
C VAL A 49 13.03 3.56 -8.30
N VAL A 50 13.05 3.84 -9.61
CA VAL A 50 14.00 4.79 -10.21
C VAL A 50 13.42 6.20 -10.40
N SER A 51 12.17 6.43 -10.03
CA SER A 51 11.46 7.70 -10.29
C SER A 51 11.94 8.89 -9.48
N SER A 52 12.75 8.66 -8.45
CA SER A 52 13.22 9.70 -7.55
C SER A 52 14.65 9.45 -7.05
N PRO A 53 15.44 10.49 -6.79
CA PRO A 53 16.84 10.37 -6.34
C PRO A 53 16.94 9.72 -4.95
N VAL A 54 18.16 9.43 -4.53
CA VAL A 54 18.46 9.08 -3.13
C VAL A 54 18.13 10.29 -2.25
N GLY A 55 17.58 10.06 -1.07
CA GLY A 55 17.17 11.12 -0.15
C GLY A 55 15.80 11.73 -0.45
N SER A 56 15.10 11.27 -1.47
CA SER A 56 13.81 11.84 -1.89
C SER A 56 12.62 11.43 -1.02
N SER A 57 12.65 10.24 -0.43
CA SER A 57 11.57 9.82 0.47
C SER A 57 11.66 10.63 1.77
N PRO A 58 10.53 10.95 2.43
CA PRO A 58 10.57 11.69 3.68
C PRO A 58 11.46 10.99 4.71
N ASP A 59 12.33 11.73 5.35
CA ASP A 59 13.31 11.24 6.31
C ASP A 59 14.30 10.20 5.72
N GLU A 60 14.44 10.09 4.40
CA GLU A 60 15.35 9.12 3.79
C GLU A 60 16.82 9.41 4.13
N ASP A 61 17.19 10.68 4.38
CA ASP A 61 18.49 11.08 4.91
C ASP A 61 18.80 10.39 6.27
N PHE A 62 17.79 10.28 7.13
CA PHE A 62 17.86 9.54 8.38
C PHE A 62 17.94 8.03 8.15
N HIS A 63 17.15 7.53 7.21
CA HIS A 63 17.08 6.09 6.93
C HIS A 63 18.32 5.57 6.22
N VAL A 64 18.96 6.35 5.33
CA VAL A 64 20.23 5.95 4.70
C VAL A 64 21.37 5.97 5.72
N GLY A 65 21.44 6.97 6.60
CA GLY A 65 22.39 6.99 7.71
C GLY A 65 22.26 5.76 8.61
N SER A 66 21.02 5.38 8.94
CA SER A 66 20.72 4.21 9.76
C SER A 66 20.96 2.87 9.04
N MET A 67 20.87 2.83 7.71
CA MET A 67 21.26 1.66 6.92
C MET A 67 22.79 1.48 6.89
N TRP A 68 23.54 2.59 6.78
CA TRP A 68 25.01 2.55 6.81
C TRP A 68 25.55 2.19 8.18
N CYS A 69 24.95 2.76 9.21
CA CYS A 69 25.29 2.59 10.61
C CYS A 69 24.08 2.10 11.41
N PRO A 70 23.68 0.81 11.28
CA PRO A 70 22.49 0.30 11.96
C PRO A 70 22.69 0.20 13.47
N PRO A 71 21.64 0.40 14.28
CA PRO A 71 21.72 0.22 15.73
C PRO A 71 21.85 -1.28 16.09
N PRO A 72 22.61 -1.63 17.14
CA PRO A 72 23.45 -0.75 17.97
C PRO A 72 24.76 -0.41 17.26
N VAL A 73 25.04 0.88 17.08
CA VAL A 73 26.16 1.38 16.27
C VAL A 73 27.53 0.90 16.75
N ASP A 74 27.68 0.75 18.05
CA ASP A 74 28.96 0.33 18.66
C ASP A 74 29.37 -1.12 18.28
N GLU A 75 28.41 -1.92 17.77
CA GLU A 75 28.63 -3.32 17.37
C GLU A 75 28.85 -3.49 15.85
N THR A 76 28.61 -2.45 15.04
CA THR A 76 28.61 -2.55 13.57
C THR A 76 29.90 -2.15 12.89
N GLY A 77 30.90 -1.71 13.65
CA GLY A 77 32.14 -1.20 13.08
C GLY A 77 32.03 0.18 12.41
N CYS A 78 30.87 0.82 12.53
CA CYS A 78 30.67 2.16 12.04
C CYS A 78 31.54 3.18 12.77
N GLN A 79 32.15 4.10 12.02
CA GLN A 79 32.96 5.15 12.62
C GLN A 79 32.09 6.18 13.31
N ILE A 80 32.35 6.42 14.60
CA ILE A 80 31.65 7.43 15.39
C ILE A 80 32.49 8.72 15.39
N SER A 81 31.82 9.85 15.28
CA SER A 81 32.39 11.19 15.29
C SER A 81 31.56 12.13 16.16
N THR A 82 31.93 13.37 16.21
CA THR A 82 31.16 14.44 16.85
C THR A 82 30.92 15.55 15.83
N LYS A 83 29.65 15.98 15.73
CA LYS A 83 29.26 17.13 14.92
C LYS A 83 28.43 18.06 15.80
N ASP A 84 28.79 19.33 15.84
CA ASP A 84 28.09 20.34 16.65
C ASP A 84 27.99 20.00 18.15
N GLY A 85 28.92 19.19 18.66
CA GLY A 85 28.94 18.73 20.07
C GLY A 85 28.06 17.49 20.33
N GLU A 86 27.37 16.95 19.33
CA GLU A 86 26.54 15.74 19.43
C GLU A 86 27.22 14.53 18.78
N LYS A 87 26.85 13.32 19.25
CA LYS A 87 27.30 12.04 18.68
C LYS A 87 26.80 11.93 17.24
N ALA A 88 27.73 11.78 16.30
CA ALA A 88 27.49 11.63 14.87
C ALA A 88 28.08 10.32 14.36
N VAL A 89 27.57 9.82 13.24
CA VAL A 89 28.11 8.68 12.52
C VAL A 89 28.71 9.13 11.19
N MET A 90 29.76 8.44 10.75
CA MET A 90 30.41 8.71 9.48
C MET A 90 29.75 7.91 8.37
N VAL A 91 29.27 8.61 7.33
CA VAL A 91 28.65 8.02 6.14
C VAL A 91 29.34 8.57 4.89
N PRO A 92 29.19 7.92 3.70
CA PRO A 92 29.60 8.56 2.46
C PRO A 92 29.03 9.96 2.33
N GLN A 93 29.81 10.91 1.84
CA GLN A 93 29.42 12.31 1.73
C GLN A 93 28.11 12.48 0.95
N SER A 94 27.91 11.66 -0.10
CA SER A 94 26.68 11.64 -0.90
C SER A 94 25.41 11.29 -0.09
N LEU A 95 25.55 10.73 1.10
CA LEU A 95 24.45 10.39 2.02
C LEU A 95 24.29 11.37 3.18
N ALA A 96 25.27 12.25 3.40
CA ALA A 96 25.14 13.26 4.44
C ALA A 96 24.04 14.26 4.09
N LYS A 97 23.30 14.72 5.09
CA LYS A 97 22.07 15.54 4.93
C LYS A 97 22.28 16.71 3.97
N GLU A 98 23.39 17.41 4.08
CA GLU A 98 23.69 18.62 3.32
C GLU A 98 23.76 18.38 1.80
N TYR A 99 24.06 17.15 1.39
CA TYR A 99 24.18 16.74 -0.01
C TYR A 99 22.98 15.96 -0.49
N VAL A 100 22.54 14.96 0.28
CA VAL A 100 21.48 14.02 -0.14
C VAL A 100 20.11 14.68 -0.24
N THR A 101 19.89 15.79 0.50
CA THR A 101 18.63 16.54 0.51
C THR A 101 18.79 17.98 0.02
N CYS A 102 19.78 18.25 -0.81
CA CYS A 102 20.07 19.61 -1.31
C CYS A 102 18.91 20.29 -2.06
N TYR A 103 18.00 19.49 -2.61
CA TYR A 103 16.78 19.93 -3.30
C TYR A 103 15.54 19.96 -2.38
N ALA A 104 15.63 19.40 -1.15
CA ALA A 104 14.48 19.30 -0.25
C ALA A 104 14.09 20.69 0.27
N PHE A 105 12.78 20.97 0.26
CA PHE A 105 12.21 22.27 0.65
C PHE A 105 12.62 23.48 -0.24
N ASP A 106 13.40 23.23 -1.29
CA ASP A 106 13.77 24.22 -2.27
C ASP A 106 13.15 23.85 -3.64
N HIS A 107 12.10 24.55 -4.01
CA HIS A 107 11.34 24.27 -5.22
C HIS A 107 12.09 24.65 -6.50
N ASP A 108 13.11 25.51 -6.42
CA ASP A 108 13.89 25.96 -7.57
C ASP A 108 15.02 24.98 -7.91
N ASN A 109 15.39 24.10 -6.98
CA ASN A 109 16.45 23.13 -7.17
C ASN A 109 15.95 21.77 -7.64
N SER A 110 16.53 21.28 -8.75
CA SER A 110 16.41 19.90 -9.20
C SER A 110 17.32 18.96 -8.38
N ALA A 111 17.14 17.65 -8.55
CA ALA A 111 17.99 16.65 -7.90
C ALA A 111 19.44 16.60 -8.41
N GLN A 112 19.77 17.37 -9.42
CA GLN A 112 21.14 17.46 -9.98
C GLN A 112 22.17 17.91 -8.95
N CYS A 113 21.77 18.74 -7.97
CA CYS A 113 22.65 19.20 -6.91
C CYS A 113 23.28 18.05 -6.11
N ALA A 114 22.61 16.89 -5.99
CA ALA A 114 23.10 15.72 -5.28
C ALA A 114 24.21 14.98 -6.05
N LEU A 115 24.42 15.23 -7.33
CA LEU A 115 25.48 14.60 -8.14
C LEU A 115 26.89 15.12 -7.81
N ASN A 116 26.99 16.21 -7.07
CA ASN A 116 28.28 16.86 -6.74
C ASN A 116 28.98 16.23 -5.52
N ALA A 117 28.34 15.26 -4.85
CA ALA A 117 28.86 14.62 -3.64
C ALA A 117 29.63 13.33 -3.94
N SER A 118 30.68 13.07 -3.16
CA SER A 118 31.53 11.88 -3.31
C SER A 118 30.98 10.68 -2.54
N ASP A 119 31.10 9.48 -3.12
CA ASP A 119 30.88 8.21 -2.41
C ASP A 119 32.11 7.73 -1.65
N GLU A 120 33.30 8.26 -1.97
CA GLU A 120 34.58 7.83 -1.39
C GLU A 120 34.92 8.61 -0.12
N GLU A 121 34.54 9.87 -0.04
CA GLU A 121 34.75 10.72 1.12
C GLU A 121 33.70 10.44 2.20
N LEU A 122 34.13 10.42 3.47
CA LEU A 122 33.22 10.28 4.61
C LEU A 122 32.88 11.64 5.20
N ALA A 123 31.60 11.84 5.55
CA ALA A 123 31.12 13.02 6.25
C ALA A 123 30.28 12.63 7.49
N PRO A 124 30.38 13.42 8.58
CA PRO A 124 29.58 13.16 9.78
C PRO A 124 28.13 13.58 9.58
N THR A 125 27.20 12.71 9.98
CA THR A 125 25.77 13.01 10.00
C THR A 125 25.18 12.80 11.39
N LEU A 126 24.25 13.69 11.79
CA LEU A 126 23.40 13.55 12.98
C LEU A 126 22.09 12.81 12.64
N ARG A 127 21.86 12.50 11.37
CA ARG A 127 20.64 11.86 10.87
C ARG A 127 20.83 10.35 10.80
N TRP A 128 20.66 9.67 11.93
CA TRP A 128 20.77 8.22 12.07
C TRP A 128 19.93 7.74 13.27
N ASP A 129 19.62 6.43 13.33
CA ASP A 129 18.83 5.85 14.40
C ASP A 129 19.68 5.40 15.59
N ASP A 130 19.37 5.95 16.75
CA ASP A 130 19.97 5.57 18.04
C ASP A 130 18.97 4.75 18.89
N GLY A 131 18.21 3.84 18.25
CA GLY A 131 17.27 2.95 18.92
C GLY A 131 15.83 3.47 19.00
N ASN A 132 15.46 4.45 18.18
CA ASN A 132 14.08 4.94 18.09
C ASN A 132 13.17 4.03 17.26
N TYR A 133 13.74 3.28 16.32
CA TYR A 133 13.03 2.31 15.48
C TYR A 133 13.31 0.87 15.92
N PRO A 134 12.43 -0.08 15.58
CA PRO A 134 12.79 -1.51 15.64
C PRO A 134 13.98 -1.77 14.73
N TRP A 135 15.03 -2.36 15.27
CA TRP A 135 16.32 -2.54 14.58
C TRP A 135 16.29 -3.47 13.35
N GLY A 136 15.26 -4.31 13.21
CA GLY A 136 15.25 -5.37 12.19
C GLY A 136 15.31 -4.86 10.75
N TYR A 137 14.63 -3.76 10.42
CA TYR A 137 14.69 -3.19 9.09
C TYR A 137 16.10 -2.71 8.73
N TYR A 138 16.76 -1.97 9.62
CA TYR A 138 18.09 -1.41 9.35
C TYR A 138 19.19 -2.48 9.31
N GLN A 139 19.12 -3.48 10.20
CA GLN A 139 20.04 -4.62 10.16
C GLN A 139 19.93 -5.38 8.82
N PHE A 140 18.71 -5.58 8.33
CA PHE A 140 18.51 -6.20 7.03
C PHE A 140 18.95 -5.27 5.88
N ALA A 141 18.63 -4.00 5.93
CA ALA A 141 18.99 -3.02 4.91
C ALA A 141 20.52 -2.88 4.78
N HIS A 142 21.24 -3.01 5.88
CA HIS A 142 22.71 -2.98 5.91
C HIS A 142 23.35 -4.03 4.98
N LEU A 143 22.70 -5.15 4.72
CA LEU A 143 23.19 -6.17 3.78
C LEU A 143 23.33 -5.65 2.34
N PHE A 144 22.70 -4.54 2.01
CA PHE A 144 22.76 -3.91 0.67
C PHE A 144 23.87 -2.85 0.56
N VAL A 145 24.52 -2.51 1.68
CA VAL A 145 25.60 -1.52 1.68
C VAL A 145 26.73 -1.97 0.78
N GLN A 146 27.13 -1.11 -0.14
CA GLN A 146 28.22 -1.33 -1.08
C GLN A 146 28.87 0.01 -1.46
N HIS A 147 29.99 -0.05 -2.16
CA HIS A 147 30.79 1.13 -2.49
C HIS A 147 29.99 2.24 -3.21
N SER A 148 29.10 1.88 -4.13
CA SER A 148 28.20 2.86 -4.78
C SER A 148 26.91 3.02 -3.98
N THR A 149 26.69 4.19 -3.43
CA THR A 149 25.49 4.54 -2.63
C THR A 149 24.22 4.42 -3.45
N ASN A 150 24.23 4.89 -4.70
CA ASN A 150 23.11 4.79 -5.62
C ASN A 150 22.69 3.32 -5.88
N ARG A 151 23.67 2.42 -6.09
CA ARG A 151 23.38 0.98 -6.30
C ARG A 151 22.85 0.33 -5.03
N ALA A 152 23.37 0.68 -3.85
CA ALA A 152 22.89 0.17 -2.57
C ALA A 152 21.41 0.52 -2.37
N VAL A 153 21.06 1.79 -2.54
CA VAL A 153 19.68 2.28 -2.37
C VAL A 153 18.74 1.68 -3.42
N LEU A 154 19.13 1.65 -4.70
CA LEU A 154 18.32 1.05 -5.76
C LEU A 154 18.08 -0.44 -5.54
N ALA A 155 19.09 -1.19 -5.09
CA ALA A 155 18.95 -2.62 -4.80
C ALA A 155 17.97 -2.86 -3.65
N LEU A 156 18.04 -2.09 -2.57
CA LEU A 156 17.08 -2.19 -1.45
C LEU A 156 15.67 -1.77 -1.86
N ARG A 157 15.50 -0.69 -2.62
CA ARG A 157 14.20 -0.25 -3.16
C ARG A 157 13.57 -1.35 -4.04
N ALA A 158 14.36 -1.94 -4.95
CA ALA A 158 13.90 -3.04 -5.80
C ALA A 158 13.54 -4.28 -4.95
N PHE A 159 14.33 -4.62 -3.94
CA PHE A 159 14.04 -5.70 -3.01
C PHE A 159 12.70 -5.45 -2.29
N ASN A 160 12.48 -4.26 -1.74
CA ASN A 160 11.23 -3.91 -1.06
C ASN A 160 10.02 -4.09 -1.98
N ALA A 161 10.11 -3.64 -3.23
CA ALA A 161 9.06 -3.82 -4.23
C ALA A 161 8.80 -5.31 -4.52
N LEU A 162 9.86 -6.09 -4.76
CA LEU A 162 9.75 -7.53 -5.06
C LEU A 162 9.24 -8.33 -3.87
N LEU A 163 9.64 -7.98 -2.64
CA LEU A 163 9.12 -8.57 -1.40
C LEU A 163 7.60 -8.36 -1.29
N ALA A 164 7.13 -7.13 -1.53
CA ALA A 164 5.71 -6.81 -1.52
C ALA A 164 4.96 -7.60 -2.61
N ILE A 165 5.46 -7.63 -3.85
CA ILE A 165 4.86 -8.37 -4.96
C ILE A 165 4.82 -9.88 -4.65
N GLY A 166 5.91 -10.44 -4.14
CA GLY A 166 6.02 -11.86 -3.82
C GLY A 166 5.08 -12.29 -2.70
N LEU A 167 5.11 -11.58 -1.56
CA LEU A 167 4.29 -11.92 -0.39
C LEU A 167 2.80 -11.73 -0.68
N LEU A 168 2.41 -10.59 -1.22
CA LEU A 168 1.01 -10.28 -1.52
C LEU A 168 0.48 -11.08 -2.70
N GLY A 169 1.32 -11.33 -3.70
CA GLY A 169 1.02 -12.22 -4.82
C GLY A 169 0.76 -13.66 -4.35
N ALA A 170 1.56 -14.17 -3.41
CA ALA A 170 1.33 -15.48 -2.79
C ALA A 170 -0.02 -15.54 -2.05
N ILE A 171 -0.35 -14.51 -1.27
CA ILE A 171 -1.64 -14.42 -0.56
C ILE A 171 -2.80 -14.41 -1.57
N ILE A 172 -2.72 -13.60 -2.62
CA ILE A 172 -3.72 -13.53 -3.69
C ILE A 172 -3.88 -14.88 -4.40
N ALA A 173 -2.78 -15.59 -4.66
CA ALA A 173 -2.82 -16.90 -5.30
C ALA A 173 -3.46 -17.99 -4.41
N LEU A 174 -3.19 -17.96 -3.11
CA LEU A 174 -3.70 -18.93 -2.13
C LEU A 174 -5.14 -18.65 -1.68
N ALA A 175 -5.60 -17.39 -1.72
CA ALA A 175 -6.94 -17.00 -1.30
C ALA A 175 -8.04 -17.61 -2.18
N ASP A 176 -9.25 -17.77 -1.59
CA ASP A 176 -10.45 -18.14 -2.36
C ASP A 176 -10.83 -17.06 -3.38
N SER A 177 -11.63 -17.42 -4.39
CA SER A 177 -11.96 -16.52 -5.50
C SER A 177 -12.68 -15.23 -5.08
N GLY A 178 -13.51 -15.30 -4.04
CA GLY A 178 -14.25 -14.13 -3.53
C GLY A 178 -13.34 -13.15 -2.81
N LEU A 179 -12.49 -13.68 -1.93
CA LEU A 179 -11.56 -12.88 -1.15
C LEU A 179 -10.37 -12.39 -1.98
N ARG A 180 -9.89 -13.21 -2.92
CA ARG A 180 -8.86 -12.80 -3.89
C ARG A 180 -9.19 -11.48 -4.57
N ARG A 181 -10.44 -11.32 -5.05
CA ARG A 181 -10.92 -10.08 -5.66
C ARG A 181 -10.90 -8.92 -4.66
N ALA A 182 -11.41 -9.13 -3.46
CA ALA A 182 -11.46 -8.11 -2.42
C ALA A 182 -10.05 -7.64 -2.02
N ILE A 183 -9.12 -8.58 -1.80
CA ILE A 183 -7.71 -8.29 -1.48
C ILE A 183 -7.07 -7.47 -2.60
N SER A 184 -7.22 -7.90 -3.86
CA SER A 184 -6.58 -7.23 -4.99
C SER A 184 -7.13 -5.83 -5.22
N VAL A 185 -8.45 -5.63 -5.10
CA VAL A 185 -9.06 -4.29 -5.24
C VAL A 185 -8.67 -3.39 -4.07
N ALA A 186 -8.72 -3.89 -2.83
CA ALA A 186 -8.31 -3.14 -1.66
C ALA A 186 -6.84 -2.68 -1.77
N LEU A 187 -5.95 -3.59 -2.20
CA LEU A 187 -4.53 -3.32 -2.40
C LEU A 187 -4.31 -2.23 -3.45
N THR A 188 -4.94 -2.37 -4.61
CA THR A 188 -4.76 -1.44 -5.73
C THR A 188 -5.19 -0.03 -5.37
N VAL A 189 -6.26 0.13 -4.60
CA VAL A 189 -6.86 1.44 -4.29
C VAL A 189 -6.29 2.06 -3.04
N ALA A 190 -6.01 1.25 -2.03
CA ALA A 190 -5.49 1.76 -0.77
C ALA A 190 -4.02 2.14 -0.87
N TRP A 191 -3.28 1.49 -1.74
CA TRP A 191 -1.96 1.96 -2.16
C TRP A 191 -2.15 2.95 -3.31
N LEU A 192 -2.90 3.98 -3.04
CA LEU A 192 -2.97 5.21 -3.81
C LEU A 192 -1.54 5.59 -4.27
N PRO A 193 -1.37 6.43 -5.25
CA PRO A 193 -0.04 6.73 -5.81
C PRO A 193 1.02 7.00 -4.75
N MET A 194 0.66 7.58 -3.62
CA MET A 194 1.55 7.80 -2.48
C MET A 194 2.07 6.48 -1.88
N GLY A 195 1.23 5.46 -1.73
CA GLY A 195 1.65 4.17 -1.19
C GLY A 195 2.65 3.44 -2.10
N PHE A 196 2.48 3.50 -3.41
CA PHE A 196 3.48 2.95 -4.34
C PHE A 196 4.84 3.59 -4.16
N TYR A 197 4.90 4.90 -4.00
CA TYR A 197 6.14 5.62 -3.72
C TYR A 197 6.84 5.10 -2.45
N PHE A 198 6.10 4.87 -1.35
CA PHE A 198 6.68 4.36 -0.11
C PHE A 198 7.10 2.89 -0.20
N ILE A 199 6.32 2.04 -0.87
CA ILE A 199 6.65 0.60 -1.01
C ILE A 199 7.91 0.41 -1.83
N THR A 200 8.09 1.23 -2.85
CA THR A 200 9.27 1.22 -3.72
C THR A 200 10.40 2.12 -3.20
N GLY A 201 10.23 2.74 -2.04
CA GLY A 201 11.20 3.62 -1.40
C GLY A 201 12.15 2.88 -0.45
N MET A 202 13.19 3.56 -0.04
CA MET A 202 14.07 3.15 1.05
C MET A 202 13.59 3.74 2.37
N ASN A 203 12.53 3.16 2.92
CA ASN A 203 11.91 3.63 4.15
C ASN A 203 11.29 2.42 4.88
N PRO A 204 11.39 2.31 6.22
CA PRO A 204 10.73 1.26 6.99
C PRO A 204 9.22 1.18 6.74
N SER A 205 8.59 2.26 6.27
CA SER A 205 7.18 2.28 5.88
C SER A 205 6.86 1.30 4.75
N SER A 206 7.81 0.91 3.90
CA SER A 206 7.64 -0.14 2.90
C SER A 206 7.25 -1.48 3.55
N TRP A 207 8.01 -1.89 4.58
CA TRP A 207 7.73 -3.11 5.33
C TRP A 207 6.48 -2.97 6.21
N ALA A 208 6.26 -1.79 6.79
CA ALA A 208 5.06 -1.50 7.57
C ALA A 208 3.78 -1.69 6.73
N MET A 209 3.74 -1.13 5.52
CA MET A 209 2.60 -1.27 4.60
C MET A 209 2.41 -2.72 4.15
N THR A 210 3.47 -3.34 3.64
CA THR A 210 3.46 -4.72 3.15
C THR A 210 3.07 -5.69 4.26
N GLY A 211 3.70 -5.60 5.43
CA GLY A 211 3.51 -6.49 6.56
C GLY A 211 2.12 -6.39 7.17
N THR A 212 1.65 -5.16 7.42
CA THR A 212 0.33 -4.91 8.00
C THR A 212 -0.78 -5.46 7.10
N PHE A 213 -0.71 -5.21 5.80
CA PHE A 213 -1.72 -5.71 4.85
C PHE A 213 -1.61 -7.22 4.63
N ALA A 214 -0.40 -7.78 4.58
CA ALA A 214 -0.18 -9.22 4.49
C ALA A 214 -0.76 -9.95 5.70
N PHE A 215 -0.52 -9.46 6.92
CA PHE A 215 -1.08 -10.02 8.14
C PHE A 215 -2.61 -10.05 8.10
N ALA A 216 -3.25 -8.92 7.81
CA ALA A 216 -4.71 -8.83 7.76
C ALA A 216 -5.32 -9.75 6.69
N SER A 217 -4.81 -9.66 5.46
CA SER A 217 -5.37 -10.37 4.31
C SER A 217 -5.12 -11.89 4.38
N ALA A 218 -3.94 -12.31 4.82
CA ALA A 218 -3.60 -13.72 4.94
C ALA A 218 -4.37 -14.39 6.08
N LEU A 219 -4.51 -13.77 7.26
CA LEU A 219 -5.35 -14.28 8.34
C LEU A 219 -6.81 -14.40 7.92
N LEU A 220 -7.36 -13.38 7.27
CA LEU A 220 -8.72 -13.43 6.78
C LEU A 220 -8.91 -14.56 5.74
N ALA A 221 -7.93 -14.77 4.86
CA ALA A 221 -7.97 -15.84 3.87
C ALA A 221 -7.78 -17.23 4.47
N SER A 222 -6.92 -17.39 5.49
CA SER A 222 -6.66 -18.68 6.14
C SER A 222 -7.90 -19.25 6.83
N THR A 223 -8.74 -18.38 7.43
CA THR A 223 -9.99 -18.79 8.08
C THR A 223 -11.00 -19.45 7.11
N ARG A 224 -10.82 -19.24 5.79
CA ARG A 224 -11.67 -19.75 4.72
C ARG A 224 -11.01 -20.87 3.91
N SER A 225 -9.79 -21.22 4.25
CA SER A 225 -8.97 -22.19 3.52
C SER A 225 -8.74 -23.45 4.35
N GLU A 226 -8.26 -24.53 3.71
CA GLU A 226 -7.95 -25.81 4.32
C GLU A 226 -6.60 -26.35 3.84
N GLY A 227 -6.06 -27.32 4.59
CA GLY A 227 -4.86 -28.06 4.25
C GLY A 227 -3.65 -27.15 3.95
N ARG A 228 -2.92 -27.44 2.88
CA ARG A 228 -1.69 -26.72 2.49
C ARG A 228 -1.91 -25.24 2.20
N ARG A 229 -3.09 -24.87 1.65
CA ARG A 229 -3.42 -23.45 1.38
C ARG A 229 -3.53 -22.67 2.68
N ARG A 230 -4.21 -23.23 3.69
CA ARG A 230 -4.33 -22.62 5.01
C ARG A 230 -2.96 -22.45 5.67
N ALA A 231 -2.14 -23.49 5.66
CA ALA A 231 -0.78 -23.44 6.21
C ALA A 231 0.08 -22.36 5.52
N GLY A 232 0.03 -22.28 4.19
CA GLY A 232 0.73 -21.24 3.43
C GLY A 232 0.25 -19.82 3.78
N LEU A 233 -1.07 -19.62 3.96
CA LEU A 233 -1.62 -18.33 4.36
C LEU A 233 -1.22 -17.96 5.80
N ILE A 234 -1.19 -18.91 6.73
CA ILE A 234 -0.69 -18.68 8.11
C ILE A 234 0.80 -18.29 8.07
N ALA A 235 1.60 -18.94 7.23
CA ALA A 235 3.01 -18.56 7.03
C ALA A 235 3.15 -17.14 6.46
N CYS A 236 2.32 -16.75 5.48
CA CYS A 236 2.28 -15.38 4.97
C CYS A 236 1.85 -14.37 6.05
N ALA A 237 0.90 -14.73 6.91
CA ALA A 237 0.49 -13.88 8.03
C ALA A 237 1.63 -13.68 9.03
N LEU A 238 2.35 -14.76 9.37
CA LEU A 238 3.54 -14.68 10.23
C LEU A 238 4.61 -13.79 9.61
N ALA A 239 4.92 -13.97 8.32
CA ALA A 239 5.86 -13.08 7.62
C ALA A 239 5.39 -11.62 7.66
N GLY A 240 4.10 -11.36 7.46
CA GLY A 240 3.51 -10.03 7.61
C GLY A 240 3.69 -9.44 9.01
N ALA A 241 3.46 -10.24 10.05
CA ALA A 241 3.67 -9.81 11.44
C ALA A 241 5.15 -9.48 11.73
N VAL A 242 6.07 -10.29 11.24
CA VAL A 242 7.53 -10.04 11.36
C VAL A 242 7.89 -8.72 10.69
N LEU A 243 7.47 -8.49 9.44
CA LEU A 243 7.74 -7.23 8.74
C LEU A 243 7.18 -6.02 9.49
N ALA A 244 5.96 -6.10 10.00
CA ALA A 244 5.34 -5.02 10.75
C ALA A 244 6.06 -4.72 12.07
N CYS A 245 6.45 -5.76 12.83
CA CYS A 245 7.13 -5.61 14.12
C CYS A 245 8.59 -5.16 13.99
N THR A 246 9.24 -5.45 12.87
CA THR A 246 10.68 -5.14 12.67
C THR A 246 10.91 -3.83 11.93
N SER A 247 9.85 -3.16 11.48
CA SER A 247 9.96 -1.92 10.70
C SER A 247 9.65 -0.67 11.50
N ARG A 248 8.48 -0.60 12.16
CA ARG A 248 8.02 0.61 12.86
C ARG A 248 7.20 0.24 14.09
N GLY A 249 7.28 1.05 15.15
CA GLY A 249 6.51 0.84 16.37
C GLY A 249 4.98 0.99 16.15
N ASP A 250 4.56 1.94 15.32
CA ASP A 250 3.14 2.14 14.98
C ASP A 250 2.58 0.96 14.17
N SER A 251 3.33 0.44 13.17
CA SER A 251 2.89 -0.74 12.41
C SER A 251 2.81 -2.01 13.25
N ALA A 252 3.69 -2.15 14.24
CA ALA A 252 3.62 -3.22 15.22
C ALA A 252 2.31 -3.14 16.04
N PHE A 253 1.92 -1.95 16.48
CA PHE A 253 0.64 -1.73 17.16
C PHE A 253 -0.57 -2.00 16.25
N PHE A 254 -0.47 -1.75 14.95
CA PHE A 254 -1.57 -2.01 14.03
C PHE A 254 -1.98 -3.49 13.98
N LEU A 255 -1.09 -4.41 14.34
CA LEU A 255 -1.44 -5.83 14.46
C LEU A 255 -2.53 -6.07 15.51
N PHE A 256 -2.50 -5.32 16.63
CA PHE A 256 -3.57 -5.34 17.62
C PHE A 256 -4.89 -4.80 17.06
N VAL A 257 -4.87 -3.66 16.37
CA VAL A 257 -6.06 -3.09 15.73
C VAL A 257 -6.68 -4.08 14.73
N ILE A 258 -5.85 -4.73 13.92
CA ILE A 258 -6.28 -5.75 12.95
C ILE A 258 -6.88 -6.96 13.66
N THR A 259 -6.28 -7.43 14.75
CA THR A 259 -6.79 -8.56 15.53
C THR A 259 -8.19 -8.27 16.04
N VAL A 260 -8.45 -7.08 16.59
CA VAL A 260 -9.78 -6.66 17.03
C VAL A 260 -10.76 -6.57 15.85
N ALA A 261 -10.32 -6.00 14.72
CA ALA A 261 -11.16 -5.92 13.53
C ALA A 261 -11.54 -7.31 12.98
N LEU A 262 -10.59 -8.24 12.95
CA LEU A 262 -10.82 -9.61 12.52
C LEU A 262 -11.72 -10.40 13.48
N ALA A 263 -11.65 -10.14 14.79
CA ALA A 263 -12.55 -10.75 15.78
C ALA A 263 -14.03 -10.40 15.49
N PHE A 264 -14.30 -9.21 14.97
CA PHE A 264 -15.64 -8.84 14.47
C PHE A 264 -15.94 -9.47 13.10
N ALA A 265 -14.97 -9.47 12.18
CA ALA A 265 -15.18 -9.93 10.80
C ALA A 265 -15.41 -11.45 10.71
N VAL A 266 -14.76 -12.25 11.56
CA VAL A 266 -14.73 -13.70 11.49
C VAL A 266 -15.58 -14.30 12.63
N PRO A 267 -16.49 -15.26 12.34
CA PRO A 267 -17.22 -15.97 13.39
C PRO A 267 -16.26 -16.82 14.23
N LEU A 268 -16.36 -16.70 15.54
CA LEU A 268 -15.57 -17.51 16.48
C LEU A 268 -15.94 -19.00 16.36
N SER A 269 -14.96 -19.86 16.17
CA SER A 269 -15.12 -21.30 16.10
C SER A 269 -13.82 -22.00 16.51
N ARG A 270 -13.89 -23.27 16.94
CA ARG A 270 -12.69 -24.04 17.27
C ARG A 270 -11.71 -24.17 16.10
N ARG A 271 -12.23 -24.04 14.87
CA ARG A 271 -11.42 -24.14 13.65
C ARG A 271 -10.39 -23.01 13.52
N ILE A 272 -10.70 -21.80 14.01
CA ILE A 272 -9.82 -20.63 13.85
C ILE A 272 -8.84 -20.42 15.01
N VAL A 273 -8.73 -21.39 15.92
CA VAL A 273 -7.82 -21.29 17.08
C VAL A 273 -6.37 -20.97 16.68
N PRO A 274 -5.77 -21.60 15.64
CA PRO A 274 -4.41 -21.25 15.23
C PRO A 274 -4.26 -19.78 14.79
N GLU A 275 -5.22 -19.26 14.01
CA GLU A 275 -5.24 -17.87 13.59
C GLU A 275 -5.44 -16.91 14.76
N ALA A 276 -6.31 -17.26 15.70
CA ALA A 276 -6.54 -16.49 16.92
C ALA A 276 -5.28 -16.45 17.80
N CYS A 277 -4.62 -17.60 18.00
CA CYS A 277 -3.36 -17.67 18.74
C CYS A 277 -2.27 -16.80 18.08
N LEU A 278 -2.08 -16.93 16.76
CA LEU A 278 -1.12 -16.10 16.03
C LEU A 278 -1.46 -14.61 16.16
N SER A 279 -2.74 -14.25 16.04
CA SER A 279 -3.20 -12.86 16.18
C SER A 279 -2.92 -12.30 17.57
N CYS A 280 -3.21 -13.07 18.63
CA CYS A 280 -2.97 -12.65 20.00
C CYS A 280 -1.46 -12.50 20.29
N VAL A 281 -0.64 -13.47 19.86
CA VAL A 281 0.82 -13.40 20.03
C VAL A 281 1.40 -12.21 19.25
N ALA A 282 1.02 -12.05 18.00
CA ALA A 282 1.49 -10.93 17.18
C ALA A 282 1.07 -9.56 17.78
N SER A 283 -0.15 -9.46 18.32
CA SER A 283 -0.62 -8.26 19.01
C SER A 283 0.19 -7.98 20.29
N ALA A 284 0.46 -8.99 21.10
CA ALA A 284 1.25 -8.84 22.32
C ALA A 284 2.69 -8.38 22.01
N VAL A 285 3.33 -9.03 21.02
CA VAL A 285 4.65 -8.63 20.52
C VAL A 285 4.61 -7.22 19.96
N GLY A 286 3.59 -6.89 19.17
CA GLY A 286 3.44 -5.55 18.57
C GLY A 286 3.28 -4.44 19.62
N ILE A 287 2.49 -4.66 20.66
CA ILE A 287 2.35 -3.72 21.78
C ILE A 287 3.70 -3.58 22.53
N TRP A 288 4.39 -4.69 22.75
CA TRP A 288 5.70 -4.68 23.39
C TRP A 288 6.74 -3.90 22.55
N VAL A 289 6.81 -4.14 21.23
CA VAL A 289 7.69 -3.38 20.32
C VAL A 289 7.35 -1.90 20.36
N MET A 290 6.07 -1.53 20.24
CA MET A 290 5.65 -0.12 20.33
C MET A 290 6.09 0.53 21.65
N SER A 291 6.02 -0.19 22.77
CA SER A 291 6.42 0.33 24.08
C SER A 291 7.93 0.56 24.23
N ARG A 292 8.74 -0.06 23.36
CA ARG A 292 10.19 0.07 23.35
C ARG A 292 10.73 1.08 22.34
N THR A 293 9.87 1.55 21.42
CA THR A 293 10.26 2.51 20.39
C THR A 293 9.83 3.92 20.77
N ASN A 294 10.72 4.89 20.55
CA ASN A 294 10.51 6.29 20.92
C ASN A 294 10.00 7.16 19.75
N VAL A 295 9.62 6.56 18.61
CA VAL A 295 9.16 7.32 17.42
C VAL A 295 7.96 8.22 17.74
N ALA A 296 7.02 7.74 18.57
CA ALA A 296 5.92 8.58 19.07
C ALA A 296 6.41 9.69 19.99
N ALA A 297 7.43 9.43 20.81
CA ALA A 297 7.96 10.41 21.76
C ALA A 297 8.77 11.52 21.06
N SER A 298 9.48 11.23 19.99
CA SER A 298 10.22 12.23 19.21
C SER A 298 9.29 13.24 18.53
N HIS A 299 8.11 12.80 18.06
CA HIS A 299 7.05 13.70 17.60
C HIS A 299 6.42 14.52 18.73
N LEU A 300 6.36 13.96 19.95
CA LEU A 300 5.84 14.65 21.13
C LEU A 300 6.83 15.69 21.70
N ALA A 301 8.13 15.48 21.49
CA ALA A 301 9.20 16.37 22.00
C ALA A 301 9.39 17.66 21.19
N SER A 302 8.88 17.73 19.96
CA SER A 302 9.10 18.85 19.05
C SER A 302 8.27 20.11 19.32
N GLY A 303 7.66 20.23 20.49
CA GLY A 303 7.11 21.47 20.99
C GLY A 303 5.58 21.59 20.95
N SER A 304 5.03 22.13 22.01
CA SER A 304 3.59 22.40 22.12
C SER A 304 3.28 23.81 21.60
N ASP A 305 2.58 23.91 20.47
CA ASP A 305 2.11 25.21 19.95
C ASP A 305 0.99 25.84 20.81
N VAL A 306 0.44 25.08 21.76
CA VAL A 306 -0.76 25.46 22.54
C VAL A 306 -0.60 25.20 24.03
N SER A 307 0.59 25.45 24.58
CA SER A 307 0.80 25.45 26.02
C SER A 307 -0.08 26.51 26.68
N GLY A 308 -1.04 26.08 27.52
CA GLY A 308 -1.98 26.96 28.18
C GLY A 308 -3.42 26.94 27.66
N GLU A 309 -3.68 26.29 26.52
CA GLU A 309 -5.05 26.10 26.03
C GLU A 309 -5.80 25.03 26.84
N SER A 310 -7.11 25.18 26.94
CA SER A 310 -7.96 24.18 27.60
C SER A 310 -7.97 22.87 26.81
N TRP A 311 -8.04 21.73 27.50
CA TRP A 311 -8.13 20.41 26.92
C TRP A 311 -9.25 20.28 25.87
N TRP A 312 -10.41 20.86 26.11
CA TRP A 312 -11.54 20.87 25.18
C TRP A 312 -11.22 21.64 23.87
N ARG A 313 -10.45 22.70 23.98
CA ARG A 313 -10.00 23.47 22.82
C ARG A 313 -9.08 22.64 21.93
N ILE A 314 -8.14 21.92 22.54
CA ILE A 314 -7.22 21.04 21.83
C ILE A 314 -7.99 19.89 21.15
N VAL A 315 -8.97 19.27 21.84
CA VAL A 315 -9.88 18.27 21.25
C VAL A 315 -10.58 18.84 20.02
N TYR A 316 -11.21 20.00 20.17
CA TYR A 316 -11.95 20.66 19.08
C TYR A 316 -11.05 20.92 17.86
N LEU A 317 -9.85 21.48 18.07
CA LEU A 317 -8.90 21.77 16.99
C LEU A 317 -8.49 20.51 16.24
N ASN A 318 -8.14 19.45 16.95
CA ASN A 318 -7.74 18.18 16.33
C ASN A 318 -8.90 17.48 15.60
N VAL A 319 -10.08 17.42 16.21
CA VAL A 319 -11.25 16.78 15.58
C VAL A 319 -11.74 17.57 14.37
N SER A 320 -11.75 18.89 14.42
CA SER A 320 -12.15 19.74 13.29
C SER A 320 -11.20 19.63 12.10
N ALA A 321 -9.94 19.24 12.31
CA ALA A 321 -8.96 19.03 11.24
C ALA A 321 -9.06 17.64 10.59
N LEU A 322 -9.84 16.68 11.16
CA LEU A 322 -9.97 15.32 10.61
C LEU A 322 -10.41 15.26 9.15
N PRO A 323 -11.34 16.10 8.62
CA PRO A 323 -11.68 16.07 7.20
C PRO A 323 -10.45 16.32 6.29
N ASN A 324 -9.59 17.27 6.66
CA ASN A 324 -8.35 17.54 5.94
C ASN A 324 -7.35 16.39 6.09
N TYR A 325 -7.29 15.78 7.28
CA TYR A 325 -6.49 14.59 7.52
C TYR A 325 -6.87 13.44 6.59
N LEU A 326 -8.17 13.15 6.46
CA LEU A 326 -8.66 12.09 5.57
C LEU A 326 -8.42 12.40 4.09
N ARG A 327 -8.48 13.66 3.67
CA ARG A 327 -8.10 14.08 2.31
C ARG A 327 -6.63 13.86 2.00
N GLY A 328 -5.77 13.81 3.03
CA GLY A 328 -4.36 13.49 2.89
C GLY A 328 -4.11 12.08 2.31
N PHE A 329 -5.00 11.12 2.52
CA PHE A 329 -4.88 9.78 1.93
C PHE A 329 -4.96 9.77 0.40
N VAL A 330 -5.64 10.72 -0.18
CA VAL A 330 -5.75 10.89 -1.63
C VAL A 330 -4.75 11.89 -2.21
N GLY A 331 -3.77 12.33 -1.41
CA GLY A 331 -2.71 13.24 -1.85
C GLY A 331 -3.10 14.73 -1.80
N TYR A 332 -4.18 15.10 -1.12
CA TYR A 332 -4.51 16.50 -0.87
C TYR A 332 -3.76 17.02 0.35
N LEU A 333 -3.05 18.12 0.25
CA LEU A 333 -2.14 18.72 1.24
C LEU A 333 -0.88 17.88 1.56
N PHE A 334 -0.88 16.61 1.25
CA PHE A 334 0.26 15.72 1.49
C PHE A 334 0.61 15.02 0.19
N GLY A 335 1.86 15.08 -0.18
CA GLY A 335 2.42 14.43 -1.35
C GLY A 335 3.64 13.57 -1.00
N PRO A 336 4.18 12.84 -1.97
CA PRO A 336 5.46 12.15 -1.82
C PRO A 336 6.62 13.14 -1.71
N GLY A 337 7.82 12.63 -1.54
CA GLY A 337 8.99 13.45 -1.29
C GLY A 337 8.92 14.10 0.09
N TRP A 338 9.54 15.24 0.22
CA TRP A 338 9.49 16.09 1.41
C TRP A 338 8.19 16.93 1.50
N ASN A 339 7.08 16.39 1.04
CA ASN A 339 5.81 17.10 0.78
C ASN A 339 5.91 18.12 -0.36
N ASP A 340 6.91 17.99 -1.19
CA ASP A 340 7.26 18.89 -2.25
C ASP A 340 6.78 18.44 -3.64
N VAL A 341 6.26 17.20 -3.75
CA VAL A 341 5.54 16.73 -4.95
C VAL A 341 4.05 16.96 -4.75
N SER A 342 3.48 17.95 -5.40
CA SER A 342 2.04 18.25 -5.25
C SER A 342 1.17 17.26 -6.03
N TYR A 343 0.34 16.51 -5.29
CA TYR A 343 -0.72 15.67 -5.86
C TYR A 343 -2.08 16.37 -5.91
N GLN A 344 -2.15 17.61 -5.49
CA GLN A 344 -3.37 18.42 -5.60
C GLN A 344 -3.85 18.52 -7.06
N GLY A 345 -5.15 18.61 -7.25
CA GLY A 345 -5.74 18.65 -8.57
C GLY A 345 -5.96 17.26 -9.18
N THR A 346 -5.30 16.94 -10.30
CA THR A 346 -5.60 15.74 -11.11
C THR A 346 -5.45 14.44 -10.33
N VAL A 347 -4.34 14.26 -9.59
CA VAL A 347 -4.07 13.02 -8.87
C VAL A 347 -5.05 12.84 -7.70
N SER A 348 -5.21 13.85 -6.86
CA SER A 348 -6.12 13.77 -5.71
C SER A 348 -7.59 13.64 -6.13
N SER A 349 -8.01 14.28 -7.22
CA SER A 349 -9.36 14.15 -7.76
C SER A 349 -9.61 12.75 -8.31
N GLY A 350 -8.70 12.21 -9.12
CA GLY A 350 -8.80 10.86 -9.65
C GLY A 350 -8.80 9.80 -8.55
N ALA A 351 -7.90 9.91 -7.57
CA ALA A 351 -7.86 9.02 -6.42
C ALA A 351 -9.16 9.09 -5.59
N SER A 352 -9.70 10.29 -5.35
CA SER A 352 -10.97 10.48 -4.64
C SER A 352 -12.13 9.81 -5.37
N LEU A 353 -12.23 9.98 -6.69
CA LEU A 353 -13.28 9.33 -7.50
C LEU A 353 -13.23 7.80 -7.37
N VAL A 354 -12.03 7.22 -7.44
CA VAL A 354 -11.86 5.76 -7.31
C VAL A 354 -12.24 5.29 -5.91
N VAL A 355 -11.80 5.95 -4.85
CA VAL A 355 -12.14 5.62 -3.46
C VAL A 355 -13.64 5.72 -3.24
N VAL A 356 -14.28 6.82 -3.64
CA VAL A 356 -15.73 7.03 -3.48
C VAL A 356 -16.53 5.98 -4.25
N ALA A 357 -16.13 5.64 -5.49
CA ALA A 357 -16.79 4.59 -6.27
C ALA A 357 -16.73 3.24 -5.55
N LEU A 358 -15.58 2.87 -4.96
CA LEU A 358 -15.43 1.61 -4.24
C LEU A 358 -16.17 1.61 -2.90
N LEU A 359 -16.17 2.71 -2.18
CA LEU A 359 -17.00 2.87 -0.98
C LEU A 359 -18.48 2.67 -1.31
N ALA A 360 -18.98 3.36 -2.35
CA ALA A 360 -20.37 3.21 -2.81
C ALA A 360 -20.71 1.77 -3.23
N TRP A 361 -19.77 1.07 -3.88
CA TRP A 361 -19.96 -0.34 -4.22
C TRP A 361 -19.96 -1.25 -2.99
N SER A 362 -19.13 -0.97 -1.98
CA SER A 362 -19.05 -1.75 -0.75
C SER A 362 -20.34 -1.68 0.07
N LEU A 363 -21.04 -0.55 0.03
CA LEU A 363 -22.33 -0.35 0.74
C LEU A 363 -23.40 -1.36 0.34
N ARG A 364 -23.34 -1.92 -0.88
CA ARG A 364 -24.30 -2.92 -1.37
C ARG A 364 -24.19 -4.29 -0.70
N SER A 365 -23.11 -4.53 0.03
CA SER A 365 -22.83 -5.83 0.68
C SER A 365 -22.50 -5.68 2.18
N LEU A 366 -23.06 -4.65 2.82
CA LEU A 366 -22.84 -4.42 4.25
C LEU A 366 -23.49 -5.49 5.11
N SER A 367 -22.79 -5.89 6.15
CA SER A 367 -23.31 -6.64 7.27
C SER A 367 -22.82 -6.01 8.56
N TRP A 368 -23.49 -6.24 9.68
CA TRP A 368 -23.09 -5.67 10.97
C TRP A 368 -21.63 -6.01 11.34
N ARG A 369 -21.16 -7.23 10.99
CA ARG A 369 -19.79 -7.66 11.21
C ARG A 369 -18.77 -6.83 10.42
N LYS A 370 -19.08 -6.57 9.14
CA LYS A 370 -18.26 -5.70 8.31
C LYS A 370 -18.22 -4.27 8.84
N VAL A 371 -19.37 -3.77 9.27
CA VAL A 371 -19.48 -2.40 9.80
C VAL A 371 -18.64 -2.28 11.06
N LEU A 372 -18.75 -3.20 12.03
CA LEU A 372 -17.95 -3.15 13.25
C LEU A 372 -16.46 -3.30 12.97
N SER A 373 -16.09 -4.23 12.08
CA SER A 373 -14.69 -4.40 11.68
C SER A 373 -14.13 -3.15 11.00
N ALA A 374 -14.88 -2.54 10.08
CA ALA A 374 -14.48 -1.31 9.40
C ALA A 374 -14.43 -0.11 10.36
N ILE A 375 -15.39 0.04 11.28
CA ILE A 375 -15.40 1.09 12.32
C ILE A 375 -14.18 0.94 13.25
N THR A 376 -13.79 -0.27 13.61
CA THR A 376 -12.58 -0.51 14.43
C THR A 376 -11.35 0.07 13.73
N VAL A 377 -11.16 -0.23 12.45
CA VAL A 377 -10.01 0.28 11.69
C VAL A 377 -10.12 1.78 11.46
N ALA A 378 -11.30 2.29 11.08
CA ALA A 378 -11.53 3.72 10.88
C ALA A 378 -11.33 4.51 12.18
N GLY A 379 -11.77 3.94 13.31
CA GLY A 379 -11.55 4.52 14.65
C GLY A 379 -10.06 4.62 15.00
N ALA A 380 -9.25 3.63 14.62
CA ALA A 380 -7.80 3.73 14.77
C ALA A 380 -7.18 4.78 13.83
N ILE A 381 -7.60 4.82 12.55
CA ILE A 381 -7.12 5.79 11.55
C ILE A 381 -7.37 7.24 12.01
N THR A 382 -8.48 7.51 12.66
CA THR A 382 -8.84 8.85 13.13
C THR A 382 -8.44 9.09 14.58
N GLY A 383 -8.57 8.09 15.44
CA GLY A 383 -8.35 8.19 16.88
C GLY A 383 -6.88 8.27 17.28
N VAL A 384 -6.01 7.47 16.64
CA VAL A 384 -4.56 7.48 16.96
C VAL A 384 -3.95 8.88 16.74
N PRO A 385 -4.14 9.54 15.58
CA PRO A 385 -3.65 10.90 15.37
C PRO A 385 -4.21 11.91 16.37
N VAL A 386 -5.49 11.81 16.69
CA VAL A 386 -6.12 12.70 17.71
C VAL A 386 -5.51 12.48 19.08
N VAL A 387 -5.30 11.23 19.51
CA VAL A 387 -4.66 10.93 20.81
C VAL A 387 -3.22 11.45 20.85
N ILE A 388 -2.47 11.32 19.76
CA ILE A 388 -1.11 11.89 19.66
C ILE A 388 -1.18 13.42 19.74
N GLY A 389 -2.09 14.06 19.01
CA GLY A 389 -2.33 15.51 19.07
C GLY A 389 -2.66 16.00 20.47
N LEU A 390 -3.53 15.26 21.18
CA LEU A 390 -3.90 15.60 22.57
C LEU A 390 -2.73 15.44 23.55
N ARG A 391 -1.97 14.34 23.46
CA ARG A 391 -0.82 14.08 24.35
C ARG A 391 0.33 15.05 24.11
N GLY A 392 0.55 15.43 22.85
CA GLY A 392 1.60 16.37 22.46
C GLY A 392 1.19 17.84 22.57
N HIS A 393 -0.05 18.14 23.01
CA HIS A 393 -0.60 19.51 23.02
C HIS A 393 -0.47 20.22 21.67
N PHE A 394 -0.70 19.49 20.58
CA PHE A 394 -0.69 20.07 19.22
C PHE A 394 -2.06 20.66 18.86
N ASN A 395 -2.04 21.76 18.14
CA ASN A 395 -3.26 22.43 17.64
C ASN A 395 -3.86 21.73 16.41
N ASN A 396 -3.16 20.76 15.81
CA ASN A 396 -3.57 20.15 14.57
C ASN A 396 -3.14 18.66 14.48
N VAL A 397 -4.10 17.79 14.21
CA VAL A 397 -3.89 16.35 13.99
C VAL A 397 -2.94 16.03 12.82
N LEU A 398 -2.72 16.99 11.92
CA LEU A 398 -1.84 16.83 10.74
C LEU A 398 -0.35 16.69 11.12
N VAL A 399 0.03 17.01 12.35
CA VAL A 399 1.40 16.75 12.86
C VAL A 399 1.72 15.25 12.78
N TYR A 400 0.74 14.38 13.05
CA TYR A 400 0.86 12.96 12.76
C TYR A 400 0.36 12.69 11.34
N GLN A 401 1.26 12.76 10.38
CA GLN A 401 0.91 12.78 8.95
C GLN A 401 0.07 11.59 8.50
N PRO A 402 -0.89 11.77 7.56
CA PRO A 402 -1.76 10.69 7.04
C PRO A 402 -1.00 9.49 6.49
N ARG A 403 0.20 9.68 5.95
CA ARG A 403 1.05 8.60 5.42
C ARG A 403 1.34 7.50 6.44
N TYR A 404 1.40 7.82 7.74
CA TYR A 404 1.64 6.83 8.78
C TYR A 404 0.45 5.88 8.98
N MET A 405 -0.74 6.29 8.58
CA MET A 405 -1.96 5.48 8.64
C MET A 405 -2.31 4.78 7.33
N LEU A 406 -1.52 4.96 6.25
CA LEU A 406 -1.73 4.25 4.97
C LEU A 406 -1.78 2.72 5.13
N PRO A 407 -0.98 2.07 6.00
CA PRO A 407 -1.10 0.64 6.24
C PRO A 407 -2.51 0.24 6.70
N LEU A 408 -3.12 0.98 7.61
CA LEU A 408 -4.48 0.73 8.09
C LEU A 408 -5.55 1.12 7.07
N PHE A 409 -5.30 2.10 6.21
CA PHE A 409 -6.25 2.45 5.15
C PHE A 409 -6.47 1.29 4.17
N ALA A 410 -5.41 0.55 3.83
CA ALA A 410 -5.50 -0.68 3.05
C ALA A 410 -6.36 -1.75 3.75
N VAL A 411 -6.16 -1.93 5.04
CA VAL A 411 -6.95 -2.86 5.86
C VAL A 411 -8.41 -2.43 5.96
N PHE A 412 -8.68 -1.13 6.12
CA PHE A 412 -10.04 -0.58 6.11
C PHE A 412 -10.79 -0.93 4.81
N MET A 413 -10.15 -0.69 3.67
CA MET A 413 -10.72 -1.05 2.37
C MET A 413 -10.95 -2.56 2.24
N LEU A 414 -10.02 -3.39 2.74
CA LEU A 414 -10.18 -4.84 2.77
C LEU A 414 -11.39 -5.26 3.59
N MET A 415 -11.59 -4.71 4.79
CA MET A 415 -12.74 -5.04 5.66
C MET A 415 -14.07 -4.69 5.00
N LEU A 416 -14.13 -3.58 4.26
CA LEU A 416 -15.33 -3.18 3.52
C LEU A 416 -15.61 -4.05 2.29
N LEU A 417 -14.57 -4.50 1.58
CA LEU A 417 -14.70 -5.25 0.33
C LEU A 417 -14.78 -6.76 0.54
N ALA A 418 -14.29 -7.28 1.66
CA ALA A 418 -14.31 -8.71 1.95
C ALA A 418 -15.74 -9.27 1.96
N PRO A 419 -15.98 -10.48 1.40
CA PRO A 419 -17.28 -11.11 1.46
C PRO A 419 -17.62 -11.48 2.90
N SER A 420 -18.85 -11.17 3.35
CA SER A 420 -19.33 -11.60 4.67
C SER A 420 -19.76 -13.07 4.63
N PRO A 421 -19.48 -13.86 5.68
CA PRO A 421 -20.12 -15.16 5.83
C PRO A 421 -21.62 -14.91 6.08
N ALA A 422 -22.46 -15.30 5.13
CA ALA A 422 -23.90 -15.33 5.35
C ALA A 422 -24.26 -16.62 6.07
N ARG A 423 -24.84 -16.54 7.28
CA ARG A 423 -25.58 -17.61 7.94
C ARG A 423 -27.02 -17.16 8.04
N ASP A 424 -27.94 -18.04 7.68
CA ASP A 424 -29.33 -17.90 8.07
C ASP A 424 -29.50 -18.27 9.54
N GLU A 425 -30.63 -17.89 10.14
CA GLU A 425 -30.97 -18.21 11.52
C GLU A 425 -31.12 -19.73 11.77
N GLY A 426 -31.11 -20.54 10.70
CA GLY A 426 -31.16 -22.00 10.72
C GLY A 426 -29.82 -22.70 10.56
N GLY A 427 -28.68 -21.98 10.56
CA GLY A 427 -27.33 -22.55 10.47
C GLY A 427 -26.92 -23.02 9.08
N ARG A 428 -27.78 -22.87 8.05
CA ARG A 428 -27.42 -23.14 6.67
C ARG A 428 -26.52 -22.03 6.15
N SER A 429 -25.43 -22.40 5.52
CA SER A 429 -24.54 -21.49 4.82
C SER A 429 -25.28 -20.88 3.63
N LEU A 430 -25.93 -19.75 3.82
CA LEU A 430 -26.26 -18.88 2.70
C LEU A 430 -24.94 -18.44 2.10
N GLY A 431 -24.66 -18.87 0.88
CA GLY A 431 -23.41 -18.61 0.20
C GLY A 431 -23.02 -17.15 0.36
N SER A 432 -21.79 -16.91 0.84
CA SER A 432 -21.25 -15.57 1.06
C SER A 432 -21.57 -14.70 -0.15
N ARG A 433 -22.28 -13.59 0.05
CA ARG A 433 -22.49 -12.63 -1.05
C ARG A 433 -21.13 -12.02 -1.35
N PRO A 434 -20.45 -12.44 -2.43
CA PRO A 434 -19.17 -11.86 -2.79
C PRO A 434 -19.38 -10.37 -3.11
N PHE A 435 -18.35 -9.56 -2.91
CA PHE A 435 -18.30 -8.23 -3.50
C PHE A 435 -18.61 -8.36 -5.01
N ARG A 436 -19.79 -7.92 -5.40
CA ARG A 436 -20.22 -7.98 -6.79
C ARG A 436 -19.94 -6.63 -7.43
N VAL A 437 -18.99 -6.61 -8.33
CA VAL A 437 -18.92 -5.53 -9.32
C VAL A 437 -20.29 -5.49 -10.04
N PRO A 438 -20.89 -4.31 -10.27
CA PRO A 438 -22.16 -4.21 -10.97
C PRO A 438 -22.15 -5.02 -12.25
N GLN A 439 -23.15 -5.90 -12.43
CA GLN A 439 -23.25 -6.79 -13.59
C GLN A 439 -24.01 -6.08 -14.74
N GLY A 440 -23.86 -6.59 -15.95
CA GLY A 440 -24.45 -6.02 -17.15
C GLY A 440 -23.54 -4.98 -17.84
N VAL A 441 -24.08 -4.34 -18.88
CA VAL A 441 -23.31 -3.36 -19.68
C VAL A 441 -22.87 -2.19 -18.82
N ALA A 442 -23.80 -1.59 -18.04
CA ALA A 442 -23.52 -0.48 -17.15
C ALA A 442 -22.44 -0.81 -16.10
N GLY A 443 -22.46 -2.01 -15.54
CA GLY A 443 -21.44 -2.44 -14.57
C GLY A 443 -20.07 -2.64 -15.21
N ARG A 444 -20.00 -3.15 -16.42
CA ARG A 444 -18.73 -3.28 -17.17
C ARG A 444 -18.17 -1.92 -17.55
N VAL A 445 -19.02 -1.03 -18.03
CA VAL A 445 -18.63 0.35 -18.36
C VAL A 445 -18.12 1.07 -17.09
N GLY A 446 -18.87 1.00 -15.98
CA GLY A 446 -18.46 1.61 -14.71
C GLY A 446 -17.11 1.07 -14.20
N THR A 447 -16.89 -0.25 -14.28
CA THR A 447 -15.59 -0.85 -13.91
C THR A 447 -14.47 -0.39 -14.83
N GLY A 448 -14.73 -0.32 -16.14
CA GLY A 448 -13.77 0.18 -17.12
C GLY A 448 -13.40 1.64 -16.87
N LEU A 449 -14.38 2.49 -16.58
CA LEU A 449 -14.14 3.91 -16.23
C LEU A 449 -13.30 4.07 -14.96
N VAL A 450 -13.65 3.33 -13.89
CA VAL A 450 -12.85 3.37 -12.64
C VAL A 450 -11.42 2.89 -12.89
N ALA A 451 -11.23 1.82 -13.66
CA ALA A 451 -9.90 1.32 -14.01
C ALA A 451 -9.11 2.33 -14.86
N ALA A 452 -9.77 3.00 -15.82
CA ALA A 452 -9.13 4.02 -16.65
C ALA A 452 -8.74 5.26 -15.83
N VAL A 453 -9.63 5.77 -14.98
CA VAL A 453 -9.32 6.90 -14.08
C VAL A 453 -8.15 6.52 -13.17
N TRP A 454 -8.14 5.29 -12.64
CA TRP A 454 -7.07 4.83 -11.78
C TRP A 454 -5.72 4.75 -12.51
N ALA A 455 -5.70 4.21 -13.73
CA ALA A 455 -4.50 4.11 -14.54
C ALA A 455 -3.93 5.50 -14.90
N LEU A 456 -4.78 6.44 -15.30
CA LEU A 456 -4.39 7.82 -15.58
C LEU A 456 -3.88 8.53 -14.33
N THR A 457 -4.52 8.32 -13.18
CA THR A 457 -4.09 8.87 -11.89
C THR A 457 -2.69 8.40 -11.52
N ASN A 458 -2.39 7.09 -11.66
CA ASN A 458 -1.06 6.55 -11.39
C ASN A 458 -0.01 7.04 -12.39
N ALA A 459 -0.35 7.12 -13.67
CA ALA A 459 0.56 7.65 -14.70
C ALA A 459 0.92 9.11 -14.43
N ARG A 460 -0.08 9.94 -14.05
CA ARG A 460 0.15 11.34 -13.69
C ARG A 460 0.97 11.47 -12.41
N ALA A 461 0.71 10.65 -11.41
CA ALA A 461 1.45 10.66 -10.16
C ALA A 461 2.94 10.34 -10.37
N LEU A 462 3.25 9.31 -11.17
CA LEU A 462 4.63 8.97 -11.54
C LEU A 462 5.29 10.12 -12.31
N TYR A 463 4.55 10.75 -13.24
CA TYR A 463 5.03 11.91 -13.99
C TYR A 463 5.44 13.04 -13.05
N LEU A 464 4.57 13.43 -12.10
CA LEU A 464 4.81 14.54 -11.19
C LEU A 464 6.02 14.30 -10.27
N VAL A 465 6.26 13.05 -9.85
CA VAL A 465 7.46 12.70 -9.08
C VAL A 465 8.72 12.93 -9.90
N ILE A 466 8.75 12.41 -11.14
CA ILE A 466 9.92 12.57 -12.00
C ILE A 466 10.10 14.04 -12.38
N GLU A 467 9.02 14.76 -12.71
CA GLU A 467 9.04 16.19 -13.07
C GLU A 467 9.66 17.02 -11.96
N ARG A 468 9.24 16.80 -10.69
CA ARG A 468 9.76 17.53 -9.53
C ARG A 468 11.29 17.44 -9.44
N TYR A 469 11.83 16.23 -9.57
CA TYR A 469 13.26 16.02 -9.41
C TYR A 469 14.08 16.37 -10.65
N ALA A 470 13.48 16.34 -11.84
CA ALA A 470 14.15 16.73 -13.07
C ALA A 470 14.23 18.27 -13.24
N PHE A 471 13.20 19.01 -12.78
CA PHE A 471 13.08 20.45 -13.06
C PHE A 471 13.07 21.35 -11.83
N GLY A 472 12.98 20.79 -10.62
CA GLY A 472 12.92 21.57 -9.39
C GLY A 472 11.50 21.89 -8.92
N HIS A 473 10.56 22.18 -9.79
CA HIS A 473 9.18 22.50 -9.43
C HIS A 473 8.16 21.72 -10.27
N THR A 474 7.02 21.43 -9.66
CA THR A 474 5.86 20.88 -10.35
C THR A 474 4.92 22.02 -10.75
N ALA A 475 4.28 21.89 -11.91
CA ALA A 475 3.27 22.86 -12.33
C ALA A 475 2.13 22.91 -11.30
N HIS A 476 1.82 24.11 -10.80
CA HIS A 476 0.83 24.32 -9.76
C HIS A 476 -0.41 25.01 -10.27
N GLY A 477 -1.55 24.67 -9.71
CA GLY A 477 -2.67 25.57 -9.58
C GLY A 477 -3.92 25.29 -10.40
N MET A 478 -3.91 24.34 -11.33
CA MET A 478 -5.16 23.97 -12.03
C MET A 478 -5.82 22.75 -11.36
N PRO A 479 -7.13 22.77 -11.13
CA PRO A 479 -7.86 21.62 -10.55
C PRO A 479 -7.66 20.33 -11.33
N ILE A 480 -7.54 20.43 -12.67
CA ILE A 480 -7.20 19.32 -13.56
C ILE A 480 -6.17 19.83 -14.54
N ASP A 481 -4.92 19.43 -14.35
CA ASP A 481 -3.83 19.74 -15.27
C ASP A 481 -3.27 18.42 -15.83
N LEU A 482 -3.41 18.23 -17.13
CA LEU A 482 -2.89 17.11 -17.90
C LEU A 482 -1.71 17.53 -18.79
N SER A 483 -1.26 18.78 -18.68
CA SER A 483 -0.09 19.23 -19.43
C SER A 483 1.14 18.39 -19.07
N THR A 484 1.92 18.04 -20.07
CA THR A 484 3.17 17.30 -19.94
C THR A 484 4.23 18.01 -20.77
N ARG A 485 5.40 18.23 -20.17
CA ARG A 485 6.62 18.60 -20.90
C ARG A 485 7.45 17.33 -21.13
N ASN A 486 8.37 17.39 -22.06
CA ASN A 486 9.31 16.29 -22.23
C ASN A 486 10.25 16.25 -21.01
N LEU A 487 10.18 15.17 -20.23
CA LEU A 487 10.99 14.99 -19.02
C LEU A 487 12.49 14.89 -19.33
N SER A 488 12.85 14.61 -20.57
CA SER A 488 14.24 14.55 -21.02
C SER A 488 14.83 15.93 -21.38
N ASP A 489 14.00 16.98 -21.43
CA ASP A 489 14.45 18.37 -21.65
C ASP A 489 14.90 19.02 -20.32
N GLY A 490 14.72 18.33 -19.19
CA GLY A 490 15.23 18.76 -17.88
C GLY A 490 16.74 18.63 -17.78
N ASN A 491 17.25 19.05 -16.62
CA ASN A 491 18.63 18.85 -16.26
C ASN A 491 18.99 17.36 -16.25
N GLU A 492 20.29 17.05 -16.06
CA GLU A 492 20.76 15.69 -16.09
C GLU A 492 19.97 14.76 -15.16
N TRP A 493 19.76 13.54 -15.64
CA TRP A 493 19.15 12.47 -14.89
C TRP A 493 20.01 12.13 -13.66
N TRP A 494 19.42 12.10 -12.46
CA TRP A 494 20.13 11.87 -11.19
C TRP A 494 20.70 10.46 -11.01
N TRP A 495 20.48 9.57 -11.96
CA TRP A 495 21.15 8.27 -12.01
C TRP A 495 22.27 8.31 -13.05
N PRO A 496 23.55 8.50 -12.64
CA PRO A 496 24.67 8.51 -13.58
C PRO A 496 24.74 7.21 -14.38
N ASN A 497 24.96 7.32 -15.67
CA ASN A 497 25.08 6.17 -16.58
C ASN A 497 23.82 5.28 -16.68
N ALA A 498 22.64 5.78 -16.34
CA ALA A 498 21.41 5.02 -16.54
C ALA A 498 21.18 4.75 -18.04
N PRO A 499 20.77 3.50 -18.40
CA PRO A 499 20.58 3.12 -19.80
C PRO A 499 19.36 3.77 -20.45
N VAL A 500 18.48 4.38 -19.66
CA VAL A 500 17.23 5.01 -20.11
C VAL A 500 17.02 6.34 -19.41
N GLY A 501 16.45 7.32 -20.13
CA GLY A 501 16.14 8.64 -19.57
C GLY A 501 14.79 8.68 -18.84
N PRO A 502 14.50 9.81 -18.17
CA PRO A 502 13.31 9.98 -17.33
C PRO A 502 11.99 9.84 -18.10
N MET A 503 11.92 10.35 -19.34
CA MET A 503 10.73 10.20 -20.18
C MET A 503 10.43 8.72 -20.52
N THR A 504 11.46 7.93 -20.82
CA THR A 504 11.31 6.49 -21.07
C THR A 504 10.80 5.76 -19.83
N VAL A 505 11.33 6.08 -18.64
CA VAL A 505 10.90 5.50 -17.38
C VAL A 505 9.41 5.80 -17.14
N TRP A 506 8.98 7.04 -17.35
CA TRP A 506 7.58 7.39 -17.23
C TRP A 506 6.68 6.63 -18.21
N VAL A 507 7.01 6.63 -19.51
CA VAL A 507 6.20 5.96 -20.54
C VAL A 507 6.07 4.46 -20.25
N VAL A 508 7.19 3.79 -19.98
CA VAL A 508 7.22 2.35 -19.69
C VAL A 508 6.45 2.04 -18.41
N GLY A 509 6.64 2.83 -17.33
CA GLY A 509 5.93 2.67 -16.07
C GLY A 509 4.43 2.90 -16.20
N ALA A 510 4.01 3.94 -16.93
CA ALA A 510 2.61 4.24 -17.18
C ALA A 510 1.92 3.15 -18.00
N LEU A 511 2.55 2.68 -19.10
CA LEU A 511 2.01 1.59 -19.92
C LEU A 511 1.93 0.28 -19.14
N ALA A 512 2.96 -0.06 -18.37
CA ALA A 512 2.95 -1.26 -17.54
C ALA A 512 1.87 -1.18 -16.46
N GLY A 513 1.70 -0.04 -15.81
CA GLY A 513 0.63 0.20 -14.85
C GLY A 513 -0.76 0.08 -15.47
N PHE A 514 -0.96 0.63 -16.68
CA PHE A 514 -2.21 0.49 -17.43
C PHE A 514 -2.50 -0.99 -17.75
N VAL A 515 -1.52 -1.72 -18.26
CA VAL A 515 -1.65 -3.15 -18.58
C VAL A 515 -1.97 -3.96 -17.33
N ALA A 516 -1.29 -3.69 -16.20
CA ALA A 516 -1.55 -4.36 -14.93
C ALA A 516 -3.00 -4.14 -14.46
N ILE A 517 -3.49 -2.90 -14.47
CA ILE A 517 -4.86 -2.56 -14.06
C ILE A 517 -5.88 -3.20 -15.00
N ALA A 518 -5.68 -3.15 -16.31
CA ALA A 518 -6.57 -3.73 -17.30
C ALA A 518 -6.65 -5.26 -17.18
N LEU A 519 -5.51 -5.94 -17.02
CA LEU A 519 -5.44 -7.39 -16.81
C LEU A 519 -6.09 -7.80 -15.49
N ALA A 520 -5.85 -7.06 -14.43
CA ALA A 520 -6.49 -7.28 -13.14
C ALA A 520 -8.01 -7.16 -13.26
N ALA A 521 -8.53 -6.08 -13.86
CA ALA A 521 -9.95 -5.88 -14.09
C ALA A 521 -10.57 -7.00 -14.96
N TYR A 522 -9.86 -7.46 -15.98
CA TYR A 522 -10.30 -8.57 -16.84
C TYR A 522 -10.35 -9.90 -16.09
N LEU A 523 -9.26 -10.27 -15.41
CA LEU A 523 -9.17 -11.54 -14.68
C LEU A 523 -10.21 -11.64 -13.55
N TRP A 524 -10.49 -10.52 -12.89
CA TRP A 524 -11.47 -10.49 -11.79
C TRP A 524 -12.91 -10.36 -12.28
N GLY A 525 -13.16 -9.72 -13.42
CA GLY A 525 -14.47 -9.64 -14.05
C GLY A 525 -14.94 -10.97 -14.67
N GLY A 526 -14.00 -11.79 -15.18
CA GLY A 526 -14.32 -13.05 -15.88
C GLY A 526 -14.77 -14.22 -15.00
N VAL A 527 -14.37 -14.25 -13.72
CA VAL A 527 -14.70 -15.36 -12.78
C VAL A 527 -16.18 -15.48 -12.44
N THR A 528 -17.00 -14.49 -12.77
CA THR A 528 -18.45 -14.51 -12.54
C THR A 528 -19.23 -15.37 -13.54
N ARG A 529 -18.64 -15.78 -14.67
CA ARG A 529 -19.33 -16.57 -15.71
C ARG A 529 -19.44 -18.07 -15.41
N GLU A 530 -18.51 -18.64 -14.63
CA GLU A 530 -18.48 -20.10 -14.41
C GLU A 530 -19.47 -20.61 -13.33
N ARG A 531 -19.90 -19.77 -12.38
CA ARG A 531 -20.83 -20.21 -11.32
C ARG A 531 -22.32 -20.10 -11.64
N LEU A 532 -22.69 -19.50 -12.75
CA LEU A 532 -24.09 -19.44 -13.20
C LEU A 532 -24.48 -20.65 -14.06
N GLN A 533 -23.54 -21.55 -14.36
CA GLN A 533 -23.79 -22.78 -15.12
C GLN A 533 -23.85 -24.04 -14.26
N ASP A 534 -23.50 -23.94 -12.97
CA ASP A 534 -23.52 -25.09 -12.02
C ASP A 534 -24.72 -25.06 -11.05
N HIS A 535 -25.77 -24.27 -11.38
CA HIS A 535 -27.08 -24.26 -10.68
C HIS A 535 -28.23 -24.42 -11.72
#